data_1b8e5804ec0bb39766ec1316314c2439
#
_entry.id   1b8e5804ec0bb39766ec1316314c2439
#
_cell.length_a   1.000
_cell.length_b   1.000
_cell.length_c   1.000
_cell.angle_alpha   90.00
_cell.angle_beta   90.00
_cell.angle_gamma   90.00
#
_symmetry.space_group_name_H-M   'P 1'
#
loop_
_entity.id
_entity.type
_entity.pdbx_description
1 polymer ?
#
loop_
_entity_poly.entity_id
_entity_poly.type
_entity_poly.pdbx_seq_one_letter_code
_entity_poly.pdbx_strand_id
1 'polypeptide(L)'
;MSWKIEYIKEAQRDLQKLDANNRRFILKAIEKTAQRPLPPPDGIGKALGNHAAANLSGYYKIKLRDLGYRGVYGLVREGNVMKVIVISICDDDAVYREAERRIANLTK
;
A
#
# COMPACT_ATOMS: atom_id res chain seq x y z
N MET A 1 -5.43 9.94 15.80
CA MET A 1 -3.97 9.81 15.68
C MET A 1 -3.61 9.04 14.43
N SER A 2 -2.53 9.47 13.76
CA SER A 2 -2.07 8.78 12.56
C SER A 2 -1.33 7.50 12.92
N TRP A 3 -1.48 6.49 12.08
CA TRP A 3 -0.66 5.30 12.18
C TRP A 3 0.76 5.62 11.70
N LYS A 4 1.73 4.93 12.24
CA LYS A 4 3.11 5.06 11.81
C LYS A 4 3.26 4.42 10.43
N ILE A 5 3.90 5.13 9.49
CA ILE A 5 4.09 4.63 8.14
C ILE A 5 5.46 4.00 8.03
N GLU A 6 5.50 2.79 7.50
CA GLU A 6 6.74 2.07 7.26
C GLU A 6 6.74 1.57 5.82
N TYR A 7 7.86 1.73 5.12
CA TYR A 7 8.00 1.27 3.73
C TYR A 7 8.98 0.13 3.69
N ILE A 8 8.59 -0.99 3.07
CA ILE A 8 9.57 -2.05 2.82
C ILE A 8 10.59 -1.54 1.80
N LYS A 9 11.74 -2.20 1.74
CA LYS A 9 12.84 -1.77 0.90
C LYS A 9 12.44 -1.58 -0.56
N GLU A 10 11.67 -2.52 -1.09
CA GLU A 10 11.22 -2.44 -2.48
C GLU A 10 10.22 -1.29 -2.69
N ALA A 11 9.38 -0.99 -1.71
CA ALA A 11 8.47 0.16 -1.79
C ALA A 11 9.23 1.47 -1.76
N GLN A 12 10.31 1.55 -1.00
CA GLN A 12 11.18 2.72 -1.03
C GLN A 12 11.77 2.95 -2.41
N ARG A 13 12.17 1.87 -3.08
CA ARG A 13 12.68 1.95 -4.45
C ARG A 13 11.60 2.41 -5.42
N ASP A 14 10.36 1.96 -5.22
CA ASP A 14 9.24 2.43 -6.05
C ASP A 14 9.12 3.95 -5.96
N LEU A 15 9.22 4.50 -4.74
CA LEU A 15 9.16 5.95 -4.54
C LEU A 15 10.33 6.68 -5.20
N GLN A 16 11.51 6.10 -5.15
CA GLN A 16 12.71 6.71 -5.73
C GLN A 16 12.63 6.83 -7.25
N LYS A 17 11.88 5.95 -7.89
CA LYS A 17 11.70 5.98 -9.35
C LYS A 17 10.74 7.06 -9.81
N LEU A 18 10.00 7.68 -8.90
CA LEU A 18 9.04 8.72 -9.23
C LEU A 18 9.73 10.07 -9.32
N ASP A 19 9.17 10.96 -10.16
CA ASP A 19 9.66 12.34 -10.15
C ASP A 19 9.23 13.03 -8.84
N ALA A 20 9.82 14.19 -8.57
CA ALA A 20 9.60 14.87 -7.30
C ALA A 20 8.14 15.25 -7.08
N ASN A 21 7.45 15.69 -8.13
CA ASN A 21 6.05 16.09 -8.02
C ASN A 21 5.14 14.90 -7.71
N ASN A 22 5.28 13.83 -8.47
CA ASN A 22 4.47 12.63 -8.25
C ASN A 22 4.74 12.00 -6.89
N ARG A 23 6.00 11.98 -6.48
CA ARG A 23 6.38 11.47 -5.16
C ARG A 23 5.68 12.24 -4.05
N ARG A 24 5.63 13.56 -4.18
CA ARG A 24 5.00 14.43 -3.18
C ARG A 24 3.50 14.13 -3.05
N PHE A 25 2.81 14.01 -4.19
CA PHE A 25 1.38 13.69 -4.19
C PHE A 25 1.10 12.32 -3.58
N ILE A 26 1.92 11.34 -3.93
CA ILE A 26 1.76 9.97 -3.43
C ILE A 26 2.01 9.91 -1.93
N LEU A 27 3.05 10.58 -1.45
CA LEU A 27 3.35 10.62 -0.02
C LEU A 27 2.21 11.26 0.77
N LYS A 28 1.62 12.33 0.25
CA LYS A 28 0.47 12.97 0.90
C LYS A 28 -0.73 12.04 0.97
N ALA A 29 -0.99 11.31 -0.11
CA ALA A 29 -2.11 10.36 -0.15
C ALA A 29 -1.90 9.22 0.86
N ILE A 30 -0.68 8.75 0.98
CA ILE A 30 -0.34 7.70 1.96
C ILE A 30 -0.51 8.24 3.38
N GLU A 31 -0.05 9.44 3.65
CA GLU A 31 -0.21 10.07 4.96
C GLU A 31 -1.69 10.25 5.33
N LYS A 32 -2.49 10.67 4.36
CA LYS A 32 -3.93 10.81 4.57
C LYS A 32 -4.57 9.47 4.91
N THR A 33 -4.19 8.42 4.20
CA THR A 33 -4.69 7.08 4.47
C THR A 33 -4.25 6.60 5.85
N ALA A 34 -3.03 6.93 6.26
CA ALA A 34 -2.49 6.51 7.55
C ALA A 34 -3.24 7.10 8.74
N GLN A 35 -4.00 8.16 8.53
CA GLN A 35 -4.86 8.69 9.59
C GLN A 35 -6.02 7.75 9.90
N ARG A 36 -6.51 7.04 8.88
CA ARG A 36 -7.63 6.10 9.01
C ARG A 36 -7.44 4.92 8.04
N PRO A 37 -6.42 4.06 8.26
CA PRO A 37 -6.11 3.00 7.29
C PRO A 37 -6.99 1.76 7.41
N LEU A 38 -7.85 1.70 8.40
CA LEU A 38 -8.74 0.56 8.62
C LEU A 38 -9.88 0.57 7.59
N PRO A 39 -10.53 -0.59 7.35
CA PRO A 39 -11.69 -0.62 6.45
C PRO A 39 -12.89 0.11 7.06
N PRO A 40 -13.87 0.50 6.24
CA PRO A 40 -15.08 1.12 6.76
C PRO A 40 -15.78 0.21 7.77
N PRO A 41 -16.49 0.79 8.77
CA PRO A 41 -16.70 2.22 8.97
C PRO A 41 -15.55 2.91 9.71
N ASP A 42 -14.54 2.17 10.16
CA ASP A 42 -13.47 2.72 11.00
C ASP A 42 -12.47 3.57 10.23
N GLY A 43 -12.38 3.39 8.92
CA GLY A 43 -11.42 4.11 8.11
C GLY A 43 -11.77 4.12 6.63
N ILE A 44 -10.77 4.45 5.80
CA ILE A 44 -10.93 4.57 4.35
C ILE A 44 -10.20 3.48 3.56
N GLY A 45 -9.60 2.52 4.25
CA GLY A 45 -8.88 1.43 3.60
C GLY A 45 -9.82 0.46 2.90
N LYS A 46 -9.35 -0.14 1.80
CA LYS A 46 -10.11 -1.14 1.06
C LYS A 46 -9.41 -2.48 1.17
N ALA A 47 -10.05 -3.43 1.86
CA ALA A 47 -9.48 -4.76 2.03
C ALA A 47 -9.41 -5.51 0.70
N LEU A 48 -8.35 -6.25 0.50
CA LEU A 48 -8.12 -6.98 -0.74
C LEU A 48 -8.65 -8.41 -0.69
N GLY A 49 -8.34 -9.15 0.36
CA GLY A 49 -8.71 -10.57 0.40
C GLY A 49 -8.00 -11.35 -0.69
N ASN A 50 -8.75 -12.26 -1.34
CA ASN A 50 -8.22 -13.03 -2.47
C ASN A 50 -8.58 -12.36 -3.77
N HIS A 51 -7.60 -11.90 -4.54
CA HIS A 51 -7.79 -11.27 -5.84
C HIS A 51 -7.06 -12.08 -6.91
N ALA A 52 -7.81 -12.53 -7.92
CA ALA A 52 -7.26 -13.38 -8.97
C ALA A 52 -6.54 -14.57 -8.34
N ALA A 53 -5.26 -14.77 -8.64
CA ALA A 53 -4.46 -15.83 -8.07
C ALA A 53 -3.70 -15.40 -6.80
N ALA A 54 -3.81 -14.13 -6.40
CA ALA A 54 -3.04 -13.58 -5.29
C ALA A 54 -3.80 -13.69 -3.97
N ASN A 55 -3.14 -14.19 -2.94
CA ASN A 55 -3.71 -14.25 -1.60
C ASN A 55 -3.25 -13.02 -0.81
N LEU A 56 -4.14 -12.04 -0.66
CA LEU A 56 -3.84 -10.77 -0.03
C LEU A 56 -4.73 -10.51 1.20
N SER A 57 -5.17 -11.56 1.86
CA SER A 57 -5.92 -11.44 3.11
C SER A 57 -5.12 -10.66 4.14
N GLY A 58 -5.76 -9.68 4.77
CA GLY A 58 -5.09 -8.82 5.75
C GLY A 58 -4.35 -7.64 5.15
N TYR A 59 -4.44 -7.47 3.84
CA TYR A 59 -3.81 -6.35 3.13
C TYR A 59 -4.87 -5.47 2.50
N TYR A 60 -4.49 -4.23 2.17
CA TYR A 60 -5.42 -3.20 1.72
C TYR A 60 -4.84 -2.46 0.53
N LYS A 61 -5.71 -1.87 -0.28
CA LYS A 61 -5.27 -1.10 -1.45
C LYS A 61 -5.49 0.40 -1.25
N ILE A 62 -4.62 1.18 -1.90
CA ILE A 62 -4.78 2.62 -2.04
C ILE A 62 -4.88 2.91 -3.53
N LYS A 63 -5.90 3.67 -3.93
CA LYS A 63 -5.99 4.20 -5.29
C LYS A 63 -5.56 5.64 -5.30
N LEU A 64 -4.55 5.94 -6.08
CA LEU A 64 -4.00 7.28 -6.24
C LEU A 64 -4.51 7.82 -7.57
N ARG A 65 -5.81 8.12 -7.58
CA ARG A 65 -6.64 8.28 -8.78
C ARG A 65 -6.08 9.22 -9.84
N ASP A 66 -5.65 10.41 -9.43
CA ASP A 66 -5.28 11.45 -10.39
C ASP A 66 -4.01 11.12 -11.14
N LEU A 67 -3.20 10.22 -10.62
CA LEU A 67 -1.91 9.86 -11.18
C LEU A 67 -1.88 8.45 -11.78
N GLY A 68 -2.99 7.70 -11.65
CA GLY A 68 -3.04 6.33 -12.13
C GLY A 68 -2.22 5.35 -11.33
N TYR A 69 -1.71 5.75 -10.19
CA TYR A 69 -0.92 4.86 -9.32
C TYR A 69 -1.81 4.04 -8.41
N ARG A 70 -1.31 2.87 -8.04
CA ARG A 70 -1.97 1.98 -7.08
C ARG A 70 -0.95 1.52 -6.06
N GLY A 71 -1.42 1.32 -4.82
CA GLY A 71 -0.55 0.84 -3.76
C GLY A 71 -1.21 -0.26 -2.94
N VAL A 72 -0.41 -1.05 -2.28
CA VAL A 72 -0.86 -2.08 -1.34
C VAL A 72 -0.12 -1.88 -0.02
N TYR A 73 -0.86 -1.98 1.07
CA TYR A 73 -0.28 -1.88 2.41
C TYR A 73 -0.88 -2.91 3.34
N GLY A 74 -0.12 -3.28 4.37
CA GLY A 74 -0.60 -4.12 5.44
C GLY A 74 -0.67 -3.34 6.75
N LEU A 75 -1.43 -3.84 7.70
CA LEU A 75 -1.56 -3.21 9.00
C LEU A 75 -0.94 -4.10 10.07
N VAL A 76 -0.04 -3.54 10.85
CA VAL A 76 0.52 -4.16 12.04
C VAL A 76 -0.13 -3.48 13.23
N ARG A 77 -1.08 -4.17 13.85
CA ARG A 77 -1.87 -3.56 14.94
C ARG A 77 -1.06 -3.34 16.20
N GLU A 78 -0.06 -4.17 16.41
CA GLU A 78 0.88 -3.95 17.50
C GLU A 78 1.75 -2.76 17.16
N GLY A 79 1.54 -1.65 17.86
CA GLY A 79 2.25 -0.40 17.60
C GLY A 79 1.63 0.48 16.52
N ASN A 80 0.50 0.05 15.93
CA ASN A 80 -0.24 0.82 14.92
C ASN A 80 0.63 1.24 13.74
N VAL A 81 1.18 0.27 13.03
CA VAL A 81 2.05 0.50 11.88
C VAL A 81 1.31 0.18 10.58
N MET A 82 1.35 1.11 9.64
CA MET A 82 0.89 0.92 8.27
C MET A 82 2.12 0.63 7.40
N LYS A 83 2.23 -0.60 6.95
CA LYS A 83 3.40 -1.06 6.19
C LYS A 83 3.10 -1.04 4.69
N VAL A 84 3.76 -0.17 3.96
CA VAL A 84 3.55 -0.02 2.52
C VAL A 84 4.39 -1.06 1.77
N ILE A 85 3.73 -1.85 0.92
CA ILE A 85 4.35 -2.99 0.22
C ILE A 85 4.76 -2.64 -1.20
N VAL A 86 3.87 -1.98 -1.96
CA VAL A 86 4.14 -1.66 -3.36
C VAL A 86 3.42 -0.38 -3.77
N ILE A 87 4.04 0.38 -4.67
CA ILE A 87 3.45 1.55 -5.32
C ILE A 87 3.79 1.43 -6.80
N SER A 88 2.78 1.37 -7.67
CA SER A 88 3.02 1.14 -9.09
C SER A 88 1.91 1.73 -9.95
N ILE A 89 2.21 1.99 -11.22
CA ILE A 89 1.25 2.43 -12.23
C ILE A 89 0.66 1.26 -13.03
N CYS A 90 1.07 0.04 -12.70
CA CYS A 90 0.56 -1.15 -13.39
C CYS A 90 -0.93 -1.36 -13.08
N ASP A 91 -1.58 -2.24 -13.86
CA ASP A 91 -2.97 -2.58 -13.59
C ASP A 91 -3.09 -3.33 -12.25
N ASP A 92 -4.34 -3.49 -11.79
CA ASP A 92 -4.61 -4.10 -10.50
C ASP A 92 -3.99 -5.48 -10.35
N ASP A 93 -4.14 -6.34 -11.38
CA ASP A 93 -3.62 -7.71 -11.30
C ASP A 93 -2.10 -7.73 -11.15
N ALA A 94 -1.39 -6.89 -11.93
CA ALA A 94 0.06 -6.84 -11.86
C ALA A 94 0.53 -6.34 -10.50
N VAL A 95 -0.13 -5.31 -9.97
CA VAL A 95 0.21 -4.76 -8.65
C VAL A 95 -0.03 -5.79 -7.56
N TYR A 96 -1.14 -6.52 -7.62
CA TYR A 96 -1.47 -7.51 -6.59
C TYR A 96 -0.52 -8.71 -6.63
N ARG A 97 -0.11 -9.16 -7.81
CA ARG A 97 0.88 -10.23 -7.94
C ARG A 97 2.23 -9.81 -7.38
N GLU A 98 2.62 -8.60 -7.66
CA GLU A 98 3.87 -8.06 -7.12
C GLU A 98 3.81 -7.93 -5.61
N ALA A 99 2.67 -7.51 -5.06
CA ALA A 99 2.47 -7.44 -3.62
C ALA A 99 2.60 -8.82 -2.99
N GLU A 100 1.97 -9.83 -3.56
CA GLU A 100 2.05 -11.19 -3.04
C GLU A 100 3.48 -11.69 -3.03
N ARG A 101 4.23 -11.45 -4.10
CA ARG A 101 5.64 -11.84 -4.20
C ARG A 101 6.48 -11.19 -3.09
N ARG A 102 6.30 -9.90 -2.90
CA ARG A 102 7.04 -9.15 -1.88
C ARG A 102 6.70 -9.61 -0.47
N ILE A 103 5.44 -9.86 -0.21
CA ILE A 103 4.97 -10.34 1.09
C ILE A 103 5.57 -11.72 1.38
N ALA A 104 5.58 -12.62 0.41
CA ALA A 104 6.16 -13.94 0.57
C ALA A 104 7.66 -13.85 0.93
N ASN A 105 8.37 -12.89 0.34
CA ASN A 105 9.78 -12.69 0.64
C ASN A 105 10.00 -12.13 2.06
N LEU A 106 9.05 -11.34 2.56
CA LEU A 106 9.16 -10.78 3.91
C LEU A 106 8.99 -11.84 5.00
N THR A 107 8.26 -12.90 4.71
CA THR A 107 7.95 -13.94 5.70
C THR A 107 8.95 -15.11 5.71
N LYS A 108 9.95 -15.05 4.88
CA LYS A 108 10.98 -16.09 4.87
C LYS A 108 11.93 -15.97 6.03
#